data_f75639d7ce725084114000dc3294069e
#
_entry.id   f75639d7ce725084114000dc3294069e
#
_cell.length_a   1.000
_cell.length_b   1.000
_cell.length_c   1.000
_cell.angle_alpha   90.00
_cell.angle_beta   90.00
_cell.angle_gamma   90.00
#
_symmetry.space_group_name_H-M   'P 1'
#
loop_
_entity.id
_entity.type
_entity.pdbx_description
1 polymer ?
#
loop_
_entity_poly.entity_id
_entity_poly.type
_entity_poly.pdbx_seq_one_letter_code
_entity_poly.pdbx_strand_id
1 'polypeptide(L)'
;MVFLNTGCGSRQAQAEPGDFYGALSSARGKVVKFYGWGGDQAVNQWIDTVLTETLKAQYNVTLVRVPMDIGDILSKLMGEKQAGSKSGDIDVVWINGENFYTAKTAGLLWGPITDKLQNYSIYFENGDPDTEFDFGMTINGMEVPYGKAQLVFIGDSAVLDRFPANTAELLDLAKRNPGRLTYPAPPDFVGSAFIRNVICDIVGYQALYNAYADEKALYEVIKPALDYLNELKPYLWERGETYPKENTALDRMYVDSQALLTMNYTPLYAAQKIAAGQFPPSSQTFLFNRGNIGNTHYVAIPFNAPNKDAALVLINHIISAEMQISKYDVKNWGDLPVFSVNRLTPAQRNLLDGIDNGMGILTPAELQAKRIPEIQAEKVAIIERLWYSHVVK
;
A
#
# COMPACT_ATOMS: atom_id res chain seq x y z
N MET A 1 21.84 -26.74 59.04
CA MET A 1 21.39 -27.42 57.80
C MET A 1 20.37 -26.48 57.17
N VAL A 2 20.84 -25.65 56.21
CA VAL A 2 20.00 -24.64 55.55
C VAL A 2 19.73 -25.17 54.17
N PHE A 3 18.49 -25.46 53.85
CA PHE A 3 18.06 -25.83 52.50
C PHE A 3 17.80 -24.56 51.68
N LEU A 4 18.68 -24.30 50.73
CA LEU A 4 18.47 -23.32 49.67
C LEU A 4 17.53 -23.93 48.62
N ASN A 5 16.32 -23.41 48.54
CA ASN A 5 15.34 -23.77 47.49
C ASN A 5 15.58 -22.87 46.27
N THR A 6 16.32 -23.36 45.29
CA THR A 6 16.48 -22.69 43.99
C THR A 6 15.25 -22.99 43.14
N GLY A 7 14.29 -22.08 43.17
CA GLY A 7 13.15 -22.11 42.24
C GLY A 7 13.62 -21.77 40.83
N CYS A 8 13.81 -22.80 40.03
CA CYS A 8 13.99 -22.66 38.59
C CYS A 8 12.62 -22.35 37.98
N GLY A 9 12.32 -21.07 37.76
CA GLY A 9 11.14 -20.66 37.03
C GLY A 9 11.26 -21.08 35.56
N SER A 10 10.70 -22.22 35.21
CA SER A 10 10.49 -22.60 33.81
C SER A 10 9.56 -21.57 33.15
N ARG A 11 10.12 -20.71 32.33
CA ARG A 11 9.31 -19.95 31.34
C ARG A 11 8.63 -21.01 30.46
N GLN A 12 7.35 -21.26 30.70
CA GLN A 12 6.52 -22.02 29.77
C GLN A 12 6.62 -21.37 28.40
N ALA A 13 7.09 -22.12 27.40
CA ALA A 13 6.96 -21.74 26.02
C ALA A 13 5.48 -21.50 25.76
N GLN A 14 5.12 -20.29 25.33
CA GLN A 14 3.74 -19.99 24.95
C GLN A 14 3.35 -20.97 23.84
N ALA A 15 2.22 -21.67 24.01
CA ALA A 15 1.66 -22.52 22.98
C ALA A 15 1.34 -21.66 21.75
N GLU A 16 1.68 -22.15 20.56
CA GLU A 16 1.32 -21.46 19.32
C GLU A 16 -0.22 -21.40 19.18
N PRO A 17 -0.80 -20.25 18.75
CA PRO A 17 -2.24 -20.12 18.57
C PRO A 17 -2.76 -21.14 17.56
N GLY A 18 -3.72 -21.96 17.96
CA GLY A 18 -4.33 -22.97 17.11
C GLY A 18 -5.36 -22.40 16.14
N ASP A 19 -6.25 -21.54 16.66
CA ASP A 19 -7.34 -20.88 15.92
C ASP A 19 -7.64 -19.50 16.52
N PHE A 20 -8.58 -18.79 15.88
CA PHE A 20 -8.98 -17.45 16.32
C PHE A 20 -9.58 -17.43 17.73
N TYR A 21 -10.39 -18.41 18.09
CA TYR A 21 -11.07 -18.42 19.40
C TYR A 21 -10.10 -18.66 20.55
N GLY A 22 -9.10 -19.52 20.32
CA GLY A 22 -8.00 -19.71 21.27
C GLY A 22 -7.16 -18.43 21.42
N ALA A 23 -6.82 -17.79 20.30
CA ALA A 23 -6.10 -16.53 20.30
C ALA A 23 -6.88 -15.42 21.03
N LEU A 24 -8.19 -15.32 20.80
CA LEU A 24 -9.08 -14.33 21.43
C LEU A 24 -9.06 -14.42 22.96
N SER A 25 -9.11 -15.63 23.49
CA SER A 25 -9.04 -15.86 24.95
C SER A 25 -7.69 -15.41 25.52
N SER A 26 -6.59 -15.74 24.84
CA SER A 26 -5.23 -15.48 25.30
C SER A 26 -4.79 -14.01 25.10
N ALA A 27 -5.41 -13.30 24.15
CA ALA A 27 -5.09 -11.90 23.83
C ALA A 27 -5.62 -10.90 24.86
N ARG A 28 -6.64 -11.28 25.62
CA ARG A 28 -7.36 -10.38 26.51
C ARG A 28 -6.43 -9.74 27.55
N GLY A 29 -6.43 -8.40 27.61
CA GLY A 29 -5.56 -7.61 28.50
C GLY A 29 -4.14 -7.39 28.00
N LYS A 30 -3.77 -7.97 26.83
CA LYS A 30 -2.45 -7.78 26.24
C LYS A 30 -2.31 -6.45 25.50
N VAL A 31 -1.06 -6.06 25.28
CA VAL A 31 -0.66 -4.98 24.39
C VAL A 31 -0.17 -5.61 23.07
N VAL A 32 -0.58 -5.04 21.94
CA VAL A 32 -0.09 -5.40 20.61
C VAL A 32 0.56 -4.20 19.96
N LYS A 33 1.77 -4.36 19.43
CA LYS A 33 2.53 -3.30 18.77
C LYS A 33 2.46 -3.46 17.26
N PHE A 34 1.94 -2.44 16.59
CA PHE A 34 1.84 -2.36 15.14
C PHE A 34 2.89 -1.42 14.60
N TYR A 35 3.83 -1.96 13.84
CA TYR A 35 4.91 -1.22 13.21
C TYR A 35 4.59 -0.96 11.75
N GLY A 36 4.82 0.26 11.29
CA GLY A 36 4.61 0.62 9.90
C GLY A 36 4.94 2.07 9.61
N TRP A 37 4.82 2.43 8.34
CA TRP A 37 5.04 3.79 7.89
C TRP A 37 4.11 4.77 8.60
N GLY A 38 4.64 5.93 8.97
CA GLY A 38 3.92 6.94 9.74
C GLY A 38 3.81 8.31 9.05
N GLY A 39 4.06 8.37 7.73
CA GLY A 39 4.13 9.64 6.99
C GLY A 39 2.78 10.27 6.62
N ASP A 40 1.64 9.59 6.85
CA ASP A 40 0.31 10.10 6.55
C ASP A 40 -0.50 10.33 7.81
N GLN A 41 -1.02 11.56 7.98
CA GLN A 41 -1.76 11.95 9.19
C GLN A 41 -3.13 11.25 9.29
N ALA A 42 -3.84 11.06 8.19
CA ALA A 42 -5.15 10.42 8.20
C ALA A 42 -5.03 8.93 8.58
N VAL A 43 -4.05 8.23 8.01
CA VAL A 43 -3.70 6.85 8.37
C VAL A 43 -3.38 6.75 9.86
N ASN A 44 -2.49 7.61 10.33
CA ASN A 44 -2.08 7.64 11.73
C ASN A 44 -3.26 7.86 12.67
N GLN A 45 -4.11 8.84 12.34
CA GLN A 45 -5.28 9.18 13.15
C GLN A 45 -6.29 8.03 13.19
N TRP A 46 -6.57 7.37 12.05
CA TRP A 46 -7.48 6.24 12.02
C TRP A 46 -6.99 5.07 12.90
N ILE A 47 -5.69 4.75 12.83
CA ILE A 47 -5.10 3.70 13.67
C ILE A 47 -5.13 4.08 15.14
N ASP A 48 -4.74 5.31 15.49
CA ASP A 48 -4.59 5.78 16.87
C ASP A 48 -5.94 6.03 17.56
N THR A 49 -7.02 6.23 16.79
CA THR A 49 -8.37 6.46 17.34
C THR A 49 -9.29 5.28 17.03
N VAL A 50 -9.87 5.21 15.83
CA VAL A 50 -10.93 4.25 15.47
C VAL A 50 -10.51 2.81 15.73
N LEU A 51 -9.35 2.40 15.19
CA LEU A 51 -8.87 1.03 15.34
C LEU A 51 -8.50 0.71 16.80
N THR A 52 -7.79 1.62 17.45
CA THR A 52 -7.36 1.45 18.86
C THR A 52 -8.54 1.36 19.81
N GLU A 53 -9.50 2.27 19.69
CA GLU A 53 -10.67 2.33 20.58
C GLU A 53 -11.59 1.12 20.40
N THR A 54 -11.88 0.75 19.15
CA THR A 54 -12.76 -0.39 18.85
C THR A 54 -12.12 -1.72 19.25
N LEU A 55 -10.82 -1.91 18.99
CA LEU A 55 -10.08 -3.09 19.44
C LEU A 55 -10.10 -3.22 20.98
N LYS A 56 -9.89 -2.10 21.67
CA LYS A 56 -9.94 -2.06 23.14
C LYS A 56 -11.33 -2.38 23.66
N ALA A 57 -12.36 -1.78 23.07
CA ALA A 57 -13.75 -1.96 23.51
C ALA A 57 -14.24 -3.40 23.29
N GLN A 58 -13.97 -3.99 22.13
CA GLN A 58 -14.48 -5.31 21.76
C GLN A 58 -13.68 -6.46 22.38
N TYR A 59 -12.36 -6.36 22.40
CA TYR A 59 -11.46 -7.48 22.73
C TYR A 59 -10.63 -7.24 24.01
N ASN A 60 -10.68 -6.04 24.59
CA ASN A 60 -9.79 -5.64 25.68
C ASN A 60 -8.29 -5.83 25.34
N VAL A 61 -7.92 -5.63 24.07
CA VAL A 61 -6.53 -5.58 23.57
C VAL A 61 -6.14 -4.12 23.39
N THR A 62 -4.95 -3.74 23.83
CA THR A 62 -4.43 -2.38 23.70
C THR A 62 -3.48 -2.29 22.52
N LEU A 63 -3.81 -1.50 21.49
CA LEU A 63 -2.95 -1.25 20.34
C LEU A 63 -1.96 -0.13 20.64
N VAL A 64 -0.72 -0.32 20.23
CA VAL A 64 0.34 0.71 20.22
C VAL A 64 0.93 0.77 18.81
N ARG A 65 0.67 1.87 18.08
CA ARG A 65 1.30 2.13 16.79
C ARG A 65 2.72 2.63 17.01
N VAL A 66 3.67 2.07 16.26
CA VAL A 66 5.09 2.46 16.28
C VAL A 66 5.50 2.84 14.85
N PRO A 67 5.66 4.13 14.54
CA PRO A 67 6.11 4.56 13.22
C PRO A 67 7.58 4.14 13.03
N MET A 68 7.83 3.42 11.94
CA MET A 68 9.17 2.97 11.54
C MET A 68 9.18 2.64 10.07
N ASP A 69 10.25 3.02 9.37
CA ASP A 69 10.43 2.69 7.97
C ASP A 69 10.66 1.19 7.78
N ILE A 70 10.11 0.65 6.68
CA ILE A 70 10.12 -0.80 6.44
C ILE A 70 11.55 -1.36 6.33
N GLY A 71 12.50 -0.59 5.79
CA GLY A 71 13.91 -0.98 5.73
C GLY A 71 14.53 -1.18 7.10
N ASP A 72 14.21 -0.32 8.06
CA ASP A 72 14.66 -0.44 9.46
C ASP A 72 13.99 -1.62 10.16
N ILE A 73 12.70 -1.86 9.91
CA ILE A 73 11.97 -3.03 10.41
C ILE A 73 12.63 -4.32 9.91
N LEU A 74 12.89 -4.44 8.61
CA LEU A 74 13.53 -5.62 8.04
C LEU A 74 14.95 -5.83 8.58
N SER A 75 15.72 -4.76 8.69
CA SER A 75 17.08 -4.80 9.26
C SER A 75 17.07 -5.29 10.71
N LYS A 76 16.11 -4.79 11.51
CA LYS A 76 15.92 -5.24 12.90
C LYS A 76 15.56 -6.72 12.97
N LEU A 77 14.58 -7.18 12.17
CA LEU A 77 14.15 -8.59 12.14
C LEU A 77 15.27 -9.52 11.67
N MET A 78 16.07 -9.11 10.67
CA MET A 78 17.24 -9.87 10.23
C MET A 78 18.29 -10.00 11.34
N GLY A 79 18.60 -8.91 12.05
CA GLY A 79 19.51 -8.91 13.19
C GLY A 79 19.02 -9.81 14.33
N GLU A 80 17.74 -9.74 14.69
CA GLU A 80 17.13 -10.60 15.69
C GLU A 80 17.19 -12.08 15.31
N LYS A 81 16.97 -12.40 14.02
CA LYS A 81 17.06 -13.76 13.52
C LYS A 81 18.49 -14.29 13.55
N GLN A 82 19.47 -13.50 13.12
CA GLN A 82 20.89 -13.86 13.20
C GLN A 82 21.35 -14.08 14.64
N ALA A 83 20.83 -13.28 15.58
CA ALA A 83 21.10 -13.45 17.01
C ALA A 83 20.35 -14.64 17.66
N GLY A 84 19.50 -15.34 16.91
CA GLY A 84 18.67 -16.44 17.43
C GLY A 84 17.61 -15.99 18.44
N SER A 85 17.18 -14.73 18.36
CA SER A 85 16.17 -14.16 19.27
C SER A 85 14.81 -14.84 19.08
N LYS A 86 14.31 -15.42 20.15
CA LYS A 86 12.99 -16.11 20.15
C LYS A 86 11.84 -15.17 20.48
N SER A 87 12.12 -13.96 20.93
CA SER A 87 11.12 -12.95 21.26
C SER A 87 11.66 -11.57 20.86
N GLY A 88 10.94 -10.91 19.96
CA GLY A 88 11.24 -9.55 19.50
C GLY A 88 10.37 -8.49 20.17
N ASP A 89 10.28 -7.33 19.52
CA ASP A 89 9.43 -6.22 19.98
C ASP A 89 8.23 -5.95 19.05
N ILE A 90 8.20 -6.56 17.86
CA ILE A 90 7.21 -6.29 16.82
C ILE A 90 6.17 -7.40 16.86
N ASP A 91 4.89 -7.02 17.01
CA ASP A 91 3.79 -8.00 16.95
C ASP A 91 3.17 -8.07 15.55
N VAL A 92 2.95 -6.92 14.91
CA VAL A 92 2.39 -6.81 13.56
C VAL A 92 3.20 -5.78 12.77
N VAL A 93 3.45 -6.06 11.51
CA VAL A 93 4.12 -5.16 10.57
C VAL A 93 3.24 -4.88 9.36
N TRP A 94 3.19 -3.61 8.93
CA TRP A 94 2.69 -3.24 7.61
C TRP A 94 3.77 -3.52 6.58
N ILE A 95 3.46 -4.33 5.58
CA ILE A 95 4.43 -4.80 4.59
C ILE A 95 3.76 -4.94 3.22
N ASN A 96 4.53 -4.80 2.15
CA ASN A 96 4.09 -5.09 0.78
C ASN A 96 5.30 -5.16 -0.17
N GLY A 97 5.07 -5.67 -1.37
CA GLY A 97 6.00 -5.64 -2.49
C GLY A 97 7.32 -6.36 -2.23
N GLU A 98 8.43 -5.69 -2.62
CA GLU A 98 9.77 -6.23 -2.44
C GLU A 98 10.14 -6.50 -0.98
N ASN A 99 9.48 -5.80 -0.06
CA ASN A 99 9.70 -5.98 1.37
C ASN A 99 9.11 -7.30 1.86
N PHE A 100 7.92 -7.66 1.37
CA PHE A 100 7.34 -8.97 1.63
C PHE A 100 8.17 -10.08 1.00
N TYR A 101 8.60 -9.91 -0.26
CA TYR A 101 9.51 -10.85 -0.93
C TYR A 101 10.75 -11.11 -0.07
N THR A 102 11.40 -10.05 0.40
CA THR A 102 12.59 -10.13 1.25
C THR A 102 12.28 -10.83 2.58
N ALA A 103 11.23 -10.42 3.27
CA ALA A 103 10.84 -10.99 4.56
C ALA A 103 10.49 -12.47 4.47
N LYS A 104 9.70 -12.86 3.45
CA LYS A 104 9.29 -14.25 3.22
C LYS A 104 10.48 -15.13 2.88
N THR A 105 11.33 -14.71 1.94
CA THR A 105 12.51 -15.45 1.50
C THR A 105 13.52 -15.64 2.62
N ALA A 106 13.72 -14.60 3.45
CA ALA A 106 14.59 -14.69 4.62
C ALA A 106 13.95 -15.40 5.82
N GLY A 107 12.68 -15.83 5.72
CA GLY A 107 11.93 -16.52 6.78
C GLY A 107 11.72 -15.64 8.02
N LEU A 108 11.46 -14.35 7.83
CA LEU A 108 11.24 -13.38 8.91
C LEU A 108 9.78 -13.32 9.39
N LEU A 109 8.88 -14.06 8.76
CA LEU A 109 7.46 -14.05 9.07
C LEU A 109 7.03 -15.35 9.75
N TRP A 110 5.98 -15.23 10.56
CA TRP A 110 5.27 -16.36 11.16
C TRP A 110 3.95 -16.58 10.44
N GLY A 111 3.70 -17.83 10.03
CA GLY A 111 2.49 -18.20 9.32
C GLY A 111 2.51 -19.67 8.86
N PRO A 112 1.51 -20.09 8.06
CA PRO A 112 0.40 -19.30 7.53
C PRO A 112 -0.57 -18.83 8.61
N ILE A 113 -1.18 -17.65 8.43
CA ILE A 113 -2.10 -17.04 9.40
C ILE A 113 -3.52 -16.85 8.87
N THR A 114 -3.73 -16.84 7.56
CA THR A 114 -5.05 -16.62 6.94
C THR A 114 -6.11 -17.62 7.43
N ASP A 115 -5.75 -18.88 7.56
CA ASP A 115 -6.64 -19.96 8.03
C ASP A 115 -7.00 -19.84 9.52
N LYS A 116 -6.27 -19.01 10.25
CA LYS A 116 -6.51 -18.73 11.68
C LYS A 116 -7.43 -17.51 11.90
N LEU A 117 -7.87 -16.84 10.83
CA LEU A 117 -8.65 -15.61 10.89
C LEU A 117 -10.09 -15.85 10.43
N GLN A 118 -11.04 -15.64 11.34
CA GLN A 118 -12.45 -15.83 11.05
C GLN A 118 -12.94 -14.89 9.95
N ASN A 119 -12.59 -13.60 10.01
CA ASN A 119 -13.03 -12.60 9.04
C ASN A 119 -12.42 -12.83 7.65
N TYR A 120 -11.26 -13.47 7.56
CA TYR A 120 -10.68 -13.84 6.26
C TYR A 120 -11.61 -14.83 5.53
N SER A 121 -12.05 -15.89 6.19
CA SER A 121 -12.96 -16.87 5.61
C SER A 121 -14.34 -16.32 5.28
N ILE A 122 -14.80 -15.29 6.02
CA ILE A 122 -16.11 -14.66 5.82
C ILE A 122 -16.11 -13.69 4.65
N TYR A 123 -15.09 -12.83 4.54
CA TYR A 123 -15.14 -11.65 3.67
C TYR A 123 -14.28 -11.76 2.42
N PHE A 124 -13.36 -12.73 2.32
CA PHE A 124 -12.48 -12.87 1.16
C PHE A 124 -12.95 -13.99 0.24
N GLU A 125 -12.72 -13.83 -1.04
CA GLU A 125 -12.96 -14.86 -2.06
C GLU A 125 -11.64 -15.55 -2.41
N ASN A 126 -11.69 -16.87 -2.54
CA ASN A 126 -10.54 -17.63 -3.02
C ASN A 126 -10.34 -17.33 -4.52
N GLY A 127 -9.10 -17.23 -4.94
CA GLY A 127 -8.73 -16.98 -6.33
C GLY A 127 -8.79 -15.51 -6.75
N ASP A 128 -8.97 -14.56 -5.81
CA ASP A 128 -8.85 -13.13 -6.09
C ASP A 128 -7.35 -12.75 -6.16
N PRO A 129 -6.81 -12.46 -7.36
CA PRO A 129 -5.40 -12.11 -7.52
C PRO A 129 -4.96 -10.92 -6.68
N ASP A 130 -5.85 -9.96 -6.42
CA ASP A 130 -5.58 -8.77 -5.61
C ASP A 130 -5.30 -9.10 -4.13
N THR A 131 -5.67 -10.31 -3.68
CA THR A 131 -5.52 -10.75 -2.29
C THR A 131 -4.65 -12.00 -2.14
N GLU A 132 -4.32 -12.66 -3.24
CA GLU A 132 -3.48 -13.88 -3.24
C GLU A 132 -2.03 -13.62 -3.67
N PHE A 133 -1.76 -12.47 -4.28
CA PHE A 133 -0.42 -12.12 -4.76
C PHE A 133 -0.01 -10.72 -4.29
N ASP A 134 1.22 -10.59 -3.82
CA ASP A 134 1.87 -9.32 -3.57
C ASP A 134 3.08 -9.18 -4.50
N PHE A 135 3.06 -8.18 -5.37
CA PHE A 135 4.06 -7.95 -6.42
C PHE A 135 4.48 -9.25 -7.13
N GLY A 136 3.49 -10.00 -7.58
CA GLY A 136 3.65 -11.25 -8.31
C GLY A 136 4.10 -12.46 -7.47
N MET A 137 4.33 -12.30 -6.16
CA MET A 137 4.62 -13.40 -5.24
C MET A 137 3.35 -13.86 -4.53
N THR A 138 3.09 -15.17 -4.53
CA THR A 138 1.97 -15.74 -3.76
C THR A 138 2.15 -15.47 -2.28
N ILE A 139 1.12 -14.99 -1.59
CA ILE A 139 1.19 -14.70 -0.14
C ILE A 139 1.34 -15.99 0.71
N ASN A 140 0.77 -17.11 0.27
CA ASN A 140 0.76 -18.40 0.99
C ASN A 140 0.30 -18.25 2.45
N GLY A 141 -0.61 -17.32 2.71
CA GLY A 141 -1.11 -17.04 4.05
C GLY A 141 -0.11 -16.41 5.02
N MET A 142 1.05 -15.97 4.55
CA MET A 142 2.10 -15.36 5.40
C MET A 142 1.85 -13.89 5.72
N GLU A 143 0.94 -13.26 5.00
CA GLU A 143 0.44 -11.92 5.21
C GLU A 143 -1.05 -11.85 4.91
N VAL A 144 -1.71 -10.77 5.33
CA VAL A 144 -3.17 -10.57 5.20
C VAL A 144 -3.43 -9.21 4.57
N PRO A 145 -4.20 -9.15 3.46
CA PRO A 145 -4.55 -7.89 2.83
C PRO A 145 -5.46 -7.07 3.76
N TYR A 146 -5.23 -5.75 3.85
CA TYR A 146 -6.06 -4.89 4.67
C TYR A 146 -6.42 -3.54 4.03
N GLY A 147 -5.92 -3.26 2.82
CA GLY A 147 -6.26 -2.09 2.03
C GLY A 147 -5.85 -2.24 0.58
N LYS A 148 -6.50 -1.50 -0.32
CA LYS A 148 -6.19 -1.48 -1.75
C LYS A 148 -5.82 -0.07 -2.17
N ALA A 149 -4.70 0.07 -2.86
CA ALA A 149 -4.24 1.29 -3.47
C ALA A 149 -4.17 1.17 -4.99
N GLN A 150 -4.26 2.30 -5.67
CA GLN A 150 -4.10 2.38 -7.12
C GLN A 150 -3.57 3.76 -7.48
N LEU A 151 -2.58 3.81 -8.35
CA LEU A 151 -2.08 5.08 -8.87
C LEU A 151 -3.21 5.82 -9.56
N VAL A 152 -3.47 7.04 -9.12
CA VAL A 152 -4.42 7.95 -9.74
C VAL A 152 -3.72 9.24 -10.11
N PHE A 153 -4.17 9.84 -11.21
CA PHE A 153 -3.80 11.18 -11.59
C PHE A 153 -4.87 12.16 -11.12
N ILE A 154 -4.45 13.37 -10.79
CA ILE A 154 -5.34 14.43 -10.30
C ILE A 154 -5.04 15.69 -11.10
N GLY A 155 -6.08 16.32 -11.64
CA GLY A 155 -6.01 17.58 -12.37
C GLY A 155 -7.16 18.49 -12.01
N ASP A 156 -7.03 19.77 -12.30
CA ASP A 156 -8.05 20.77 -12.05
C ASP A 156 -8.94 20.96 -13.30
N SER A 157 -10.24 20.62 -13.20
CA SER A 157 -11.20 20.77 -14.30
C SER A 157 -11.57 22.22 -14.60
N ALA A 158 -11.23 23.16 -13.73
CA ALA A 158 -11.32 24.60 -14.02
C ALA A 158 -10.16 25.09 -14.90
N VAL A 159 -9.08 24.33 -15.00
CA VAL A 159 -7.87 24.66 -15.77
C VAL A 159 -7.74 23.81 -17.02
N LEU A 160 -8.13 22.54 -16.94
CA LEU A 160 -8.05 21.57 -18.04
C LEU A 160 -9.45 21.12 -18.48
N ASP A 161 -9.83 21.47 -19.70
CA ASP A 161 -11.10 21.04 -20.28
C ASP A 161 -11.19 19.50 -20.44
N ARG A 162 -10.03 18.83 -20.56
CA ARG A 162 -9.93 17.38 -20.70
C ARG A 162 -8.62 16.87 -20.10
N PHE A 163 -8.72 15.77 -19.37
CA PHE A 163 -7.56 15.05 -18.83
C PHE A 163 -6.99 14.06 -19.86
N PRO A 164 -5.65 13.84 -19.86
CA PRO A 164 -5.02 12.90 -20.77
C PRO A 164 -5.45 11.46 -20.47
N ALA A 165 -5.88 10.75 -21.50
CA ALA A 165 -6.39 9.38 -21.39
C ALA A 165 -5.31 8.31 -21.62
N ASN A 166 -4.09 8.70 -21.97
CA ASN A 166 -2.94 7.83 -22.25
C ASN A 166 -1.65 8.66 -22.32
N THR A 167 -0.52 7.99 -22.51
CA THR A 167 0.81 8.62 -22.62
C THR A 167 0.93 9.56 -23.82
N ALA A 168 0.31 9.26 -24.96
CA ALA A 168 0.36 10.15 -26.13
C ALA A 168 -0.34 11.49 -25.83
N GLU A 169 -1.51 11.46 -25.22
CA GLU A 169 -2.23 12.67 -24.82
C GLU A 169 -1.52 13.43 -23.69
N LEU A 170 -0.82 12.72 -22.79
CA LEU A 170 0.02 13.34 -21.77
C LEU A 170 1.19 14.11 -22.40
N LEU A 171 1.83 13.56 -23.44
CA LEU A 171 2.88 14.23 -24.19
C LEU A 171 2.34 15.46 -24.93
N ASP A 172 1.15 15.36 -25.54
CA ASP A 172 0.50 16.48 -26.20
C ASP A 172 0.14 17.60 -25.21
N LEU A 173 -0.29 17.23 -23.99
CA LEU A 173 -0.52 18.18 -22.92
C LEU A 173 0.79 18.89 -22.50
N ALA A 174 1.88 18.15 -22.38
CA ALA A 174 3.20 18.67 -22.06
C ALA A 174 3.73 19.64 -23.14
N LYS A 175 3.59 19.27 -24.40
CA LYS A 175 3.99 20.11 -25.56
C LYS A 175 3.22 21.43 -25.61
N ARG A 176 1.94 21.42 -25.26
CA ARG A 176 1.11 22.65 -25.20
C ARG A 176 1.37 23.51 -23.97
N ASN A 177 1.92 22.91 -22.90
CA ASN A 177 2.18 23.56 -21.62
C ASN A 177 3.60 23.26 -21.12
N PRO A 178 4.64 23.70 -21.84
CA PRO A 178 6.02 23.35 -21.49
C PRO A 178 6.37 23.88 -20.09
N GLY A 179 7.04 23.05 -19.31
CA GLY A 179 7.43 23.36 -17.94
C GLY A 179 6.33 23.18 -16.89
N ARG A 180 5.11 22.77 -17.27
CA ARG A 180 3.96 22.66 -16.37
C ARG A 180 3.59 21.22 -15.99
N LEU A 181 4.43 20.26 -16.34
CA LEU A 181 4.28 18.83 -15.95
C LEU A 181 5.58 18.33 -15.34
N THR A 182 5.45 17.46 -14.36
CA THR A 182 6.56 16.69 -13.79
C THR A 182 6.01 15.49 -13.01
N TYR A 183 6.90 14.66 -12.47
CA TYR A 183 6.60 13.52 -11.61
C TYR A 183 7.72 13.37 -10.58
N PRO A 184 7.48 12.73 -9.42
CA PRO A 184 8.54 12.48 -8.45
C PRO A 184 9.62 11.55 -9.00
N ALA A 185 10.87 11.77 -8.64
CA ALA A 185 11.95 10.86 -9.03
C ALA A 185 11.91 9.57 -8.21
N PRO A 186 12.18 8.39 -8.80
CA PRO A 186 12.54 7.22 -8.00
C PRO A 186 13.71 7.54 -7.04
N PRO A 187 13.75 6.97 -5.83
CA PRO A 187 12.92 5.86 -5.36
C PRO A 187 11.58 6.25 -4.70
N ASP A 188 11.07 7.50 -4.94
CA ASP A 188 9.71 7.82 -4.49
C ASP A 188 8.73 6.78 -5.03
N PHE A 189 7.88 6.24 -4.14
CA PHE A 189 6.97 5.14 -4.46
C PHE A 189 5.99 5.49 -5.58
N VAL A 190 5.44 6.71 -5.54
CA VAL A 190 4.47 7.20 -6.54
C VAL A 190 5.17 7.49 -7.87
N GLY A 191 6.35 8.08 -7.83
CA GLY A 191 7.17 8.33 -9.03
C GLY A 191 7.62 7.04 -9.71
N SER A 192 8.05 6.05 -8.94
CA SER A 192 8.37 4.71 -9.45
C SER A 192 7.15 4.03 -10.07
N ALA A 193 5.97 4.16 -9.45
CA ALA A 193 4.71 3.66 -9.99
C ALA A 193 4.31 4.38 -11.29
N PHE A 194 4.50 5.70 -11.37
CA PHE A 194 4.25 6.45 -12.61
C PHE A 194 5.07 5.91 -13.78
N ILE A 195 6.36 5.64 -13.59
CA ILE A 195 7.22 5.09 -14.64
C ILE A 195 6.71 3.71 -15.08
N ARG A 196 6.37 2.82 -14.17
CA ARG A 196 5.79 1.51 -14.49
C ARG A 196 4.45 1.64 -15.20
N ASN A 197 3.63 2.63 -14.81
CA ASN A 197 2.36 2.91 -15.47
C ASN A 197 2.56 3.38 -16.92
N VAL A 198 3.53 4.25 -17.18
CA VAL A 198 3.93 4.66 -18.53
C VAL A 198 4.39 3.46 -19.34
N ILE A 199 5.19 2.57 -18.77
CA ILE A 199 5.62 1.33 -19.43
C ILE A 199 4.40 0.48 -19.77
N CYS A 200 3.47 0.25 -18.83
CA CYS A 200 2.27 -0.53 -19.08
C CYS A 200 1.37 0.08 -20.17
N ASP A 201 1.26 1.42 -20.22
CA ASP A 201 0.46 2.07 -21.26
C ASP A 201 1.09 1.95 -22.65
N ILE A 202 2.41 1.94 -22.78
CA ILE A 202 3.12 1.88 -24.06
C ILE A 202 3.31 0.45 -24.54
N VAL A 203 3.92 -0.42 -23.71
CA VAL A 203 4.29 -1.79 -24.15
C VAL A 203 3.25 -2.83 -23.72
N GLY A 204 2.35 -2.49 -22.81
CA GLY A 204 1.34 -3.38 -22.24
C GLY A 204 1.83 -4.15 -21.03
N TYR A 205 0.92 -4.34 -20.06
CA TYR A 205 1.20 -5.06 -18.82
C TYR A 205 1.78 -6.46 -19.04
N GLN A 206 1.18 -7.23 -19.95
CA GLN A 206 1.57 -8.63 -20.17
C GLN A 206 3.02 -8.76 -20.71
N ALA A 207 3.46 -7.82 -21.56
CA ALA A 207 4.83 -7.81 -22.06
C ALA A 207 5.83 -7.55 -20.91
N LEU A 208 5.52 -6.59 -20.05
CA LEU A 208 6.32 -6.27 -18.88
C LEU A 208 6.31 -7.42 -17.85
N TYR A 209 5.15 -8.01 -17.60
CA TYR A 209 4.99 -9.11 -16.63
C TYR A 209 5.78 -10.35 -17.05
N ASN A 210 5.79 -10.69 -18.35
CA ASN A 210 6.46 -11.87 -18.88
C ASN A 210 7.97 -11.66 -19.15
N ALA A 211 8.47 -10.42 -19.11
CA ALA A 211 9.89 -10.17 -19.27
C ALA A 211 10.71 -10.83 -18.15
N TYR A 212 11.91 -11.30 -18.45
CA TYR A 212 12.82 -11.78 -17.41
C TYR A 212 13.29 -10.64 -16.51
N ALA A 213 13.50 -10.92 -15.23
CA ALA A 213 14.05 -9.99 -14.24
C ALA A 213 15.58 -9.84 -14.41
N ASP A 214 15.99 -9.42 -15.60
CA ASP A 214 17.36 -9.22 -16.06
C ASP A 214 17.44 -7.86 -16.74
N GLU A 215 18.49 -7.09 -16.49
CA GLU A 215 18.61 -5.71 -16.95
C GLU A 215 18.55 -5.58 -18.46
N LYS A 216 19.23 -6.48 -19.18
CA LYS A 216 19.23 -6.47 -20.66
C LYS A 216 17.86 -6.85 -21.23
N ALA A 217 17.26 -7.92 -20.69
CA ALA A 217 15.95 -8.37 -21.16
C ALA A 217 14.87 -7.33 -20.88
N LEU A 218 14.87 -6.72 -19.69
CA LEU A 218 13.94 -5.63 -19.37
C LEU A 218 14.16 -4.40 -20.21
N TYR A 219 15.42 -4.00 -20.44
CA TYR A 219 15.73 -2.86 -21.31
C TYR A 219 15.12 -3.01 -22.69
N GLU A 220 15.30 -4.17 -23.35
CA GLU A 220 14.74 -4.43 -24.68
C GLU A 220 13.21 -4.31 -24.71
N VAL A 221 12.52 -4.75 -23.65
CA VAL A 221 11.06 -4.67 -23.55
C VAL A 221 10.60 -3.24 -23.28
N ILE A 222 11.24 -2.53 -22.33
CA ILE A 222 10.77 -1.20 -21.91
C ILE A 222 11.37 -0.03 -22.68
N LYS A 223 12.32 -0.30 -23.60
CA LYS A 223 12.98 0.73 -24.40
C LYS A 223 12.00 1.72 -25.07
N PRO A 224 10.86 1.30 -25.66
CA PRO A 224 9.90 2.26 -26.21
C PRO A 224 9.35 3.25 -25.18
N ALA A 225 9.20 2.81 -23.92
CA ALA A 225 8.76 3.68 -22.84
C ALA A 225 9.87 4.63 -22.35
N LEU A 226 11.13 4.16 -22.33
CA LEU A 226 12.28 5.02 -22.05
C LEU A 226 12.47 6.08 -23.14
N ASP A 227 12.30 5.70 -24.40
CA ASP A 227 12.34 6.62 -25.55
C ASP A 227 11.23 7.69 -25.42
N TYR A 228 10.02 7.29 -25.03
CA TYR A 228 8.91 8.20 -24.74
C TYR A 228 9.25 9.17 -23.59
N LEU A 229 9.80 8.68 -22.50
CA LEU A 229 10.19 9.53 -21.35
C LEU A 229 11.27 10.55 -21.76
N ASN A 230 12.18 10.17 -22.65
CA ASN A 230 13.16 11.10 -23.24
C ASN A 230 12.50 12.13 -24.18
N GLU A 231 11.47 11.75 -24.94
CA GLU A 231 10.69 12.70 -25.75
C GLU A 231 9.89 13.67 -24.87
N LEU A 232 9.34 13.20 -23.73
CA LEU A 232 8.60 14.00 -22.78
C LEU A 232 9.50 14.98 -22.02
N LYS A 233 10.73 14.56 -21.67
CA LYS A 233 11.69 15.28 -20.80
C LYS A 233 11.85 16.78 -21.12
N PRO A 234 12.05 17.22 -22.38
CA PRO A 234 12.25 18.65 -22.70
C PRO A 234 11.05 19.55 -22.35
N TYR A 235 9.87 18.97 -22.20
CA TYR A 235 8.62 19.69 -21.90
C TYR A 235 8.25 19.64 -20.43
N LEU A 236 8.99 18.88 -19.61
CA LEU A 236 8.78 18.82 -18.16
C LEU A 236 9.27 20.09 -17.46
N TRP A 237 8.85 20.29 -16.23
CA TRP A 237 9.38 21.30 -15.32
C TRP A 237 10.91 21.23 -15.29
N GLU A 238 11.56 22.41 -15.34
CA GLU A 238 13.03 22.53 -15.44
C GLU A 238 13.63 21.66 -16.58
N ARG A 239 12.85 21.41 -17.65
CA ARG A 239 13.22 20.57 -18.79
C ARG A 239 13.66 19.15 -18.41
N GLY A 240 13.17 18.64 -17.27
CA GLY A 240 13.56 17.34 -16.74
C GLY A 240 15.02 17.24 -16.27
N GLU A 241 15.68 18.38 -16.04
CA GLU A 241 17.01 18.43 -15.40
C GLU A 241 16.93 18.06 -13.93
N THR A 242 15.78 18.31 -13.33
CA THR A 242 15.45 17.96 -11.95
C THR A 242 14.01 17.51 -11.83
N TYR A 243 13.71 16.80 -10.76
CA TYR A 243 12.41 16.20 -10.46
C TYR A 243 12.04 16.46 -9.00
N PRO A 244 10.75 16.56 -8.63
CA PRO A 244 10.34 16.54 -7.23
C PRO A 244 10.91 15.33 -6.51
N LYS A 245 11.44 15.55 -5.30
CA LYS A 245 12.06 14.47 -4.52
C LYS A 245 11.01 13.47 -3.99
N GLU A 246 9.80 13.95 -3.76
CA GLU A 246 8.71 13.19 -3.16
C GLU A 246 7.35 13.73 -3.64
N ASN A 247 6.30 12.92 -3.49
CA ASN A 247 4.96 13.26 -3.97
C ASN A 247 4.40 14.53 -3.31
N THR A 248 4.71 14.79 -2.04
CA THR A 248 4.27 16.00 -1.33
C THR A 248 4.86 17.30 -1.94
N ALA A 249 6.03 17.22 -2.56
CA ALA A 249 6.59 18.35 -3.31
C ALA A 249 5.79 18.60 -4.60
N LEU A 250 5.40 17.55 -5.33
CA LEU A 250 4.53 17.65 -6.50
C LEU A 250 3.15 18.24 -6.15
N ASP A 251 2.57 17.85 -5.02
CA ASP A 251 1.29 18.39 -4.54
C ASP A 251 1.37 19.91 -4.31
N ARG A 252 2.45 20.39 -3.72
CA ARG A 252 2.68 21.86 -3.55
C ARG A 252 2.77 22.54 -4.90
N MET A 253 3.51 21.99 -5.85
CA MET A 253 3.61 22.53 -7.21
C MET A 253 2.23 22.57 -7.90
N TYR A 254 1.38 21.58 -7.67
CA TYR A 254 0.01 21.56 -8.19
C TYR A 254 -0.84 22.68 -7.57
N VAL A 255 -0.84 22.83 -6.26
CA VAL A 255 -1.58 23.87 -5.54
C VAL A 255 -1.09 25.28 -5.93
N ASP A 256 0.23 25.44 -6.07
CA ASP A 256 0.85 26.71 -6.48
C ASP A 256 0.73 26.97 -8.00
N SER A 257 -0.03 26.14 -8.71
CA SER A 257 -0.22 26.25 -10.16
C SER A 257 1.09 26.16 -10.96
N GLN A 258 2.14 25.57 -10.41
CA GLN A 258 3.39 25.30 -11.12
C GLN A 258 3.28 23.99 -11.94
N ALA A 259 2.51 23.02 -11.46
CA ALA A 259 2.19 21.80 -12.18
C ALA A 259 0.69 21.73 -12.48
N LEU A 260 0.33 21.21 -13.67
CA LEU A 260 -1.07 21.02 -14.09
C LEU A 260 -1.69 19.76 -13.49
N LEU A 261 -0.86 18.78 -13.16
CA LEU A 261 -1.25 17.49 -12.63
C LEU A 261 -0.44 17.17 -11.39
N THR A 262 -1.09 16.50 -10.46
CA THR A 262 -0.42 15.71 -9.42
C THR A 262 -0.91 14.26 -9.51
N MET A 263 -0.40 13.38 -8.67
CA MET A 263 -0.74 11.97 -8.63
C MET A 263 -0.62 11.44 -7.20
N ASN A 264 -1.30 10.35 -6.92
CA ASN A 264 -1.16 9.66 -5.63
C ASN A 264 -1.49 8.17 -5.77
N TYR A 265 -1.06 7.38 -4.83
CA TYR A 265 -1.41 5.96 -4.78
C TYR A 265 -2.68 5.66 -3.96
N THR A 266 -3.22 6.67 -3.27
CA THR A 266 -4.51 6.61 -2.56
C THR A 266 -5.62 7.10 -3.50
N PRO A 267 -6.57 6.25 -3.93
CA PRO A 267 -7.56 6.63 -4.94
C PRO A 267 -8.49 7.77 -4.53
N LEU A 268 -8.76 7.93 -3.23
CA LEU A 268 -9.63 8.98 -2.69
C LEU A 268 -8.85 10.24 -2.25
N TYR A 269 -7.57 10.34 -2.60
CA TYR A 269 -6.70 11.43 -2.16
C TYR A 269 -7.19 12.83 -2.56
N ALA A 270 -7.72 12.98 -3.77
CA ALA A 270 -8.29 14.27 -4.21
C ALA A 270 -9.41 14.73 -3.27
N ALA A 271 -10.35 13.85 -2.93
CA ALA A 271 -11.45 14.18 -2.03
C ALA A 271 -10.97 14.55 -0.62
N GLN A 272 -9.98 13.82 -0.08
CA GLN A 272 -9.37 14.18 1.21
C GLN A 272 -8.77 15.58 1.18
N LYS A 273 -8.00 15.89 0.14
CA LYS A 273 -7.33 17.20 -0.01
C LYS A 273 -8.32 18.34 -0.26
N ILE A 274 -9.40 18.09 -1.01
CA ILE A 274 -10.50 19.04 -1.21
C ILE A 274 -11.22 19.31 0.13
N ALA A 275 -11.59 18.25 0.86
CA ALA A 275 -12.26 18.36 2.15
C ALA A 275 -11.42 19.10 3.19
N ALA A 276 -10.09 18.96 3.14
CA ALA A 276 -9.14 19.67 3.98
C ALA A 276 -8.84 21.11 3.50
N GLY A 277 -9.43 21.57 2.39
CA GLY A 277 -9.15 22.88 1.79
C GLY A 277 -7.74 23.03 1.23
N GLN A 278 -7.06 21.90 0.95
CA GLN A 278 -5.68 21.86 0.46
C GLN A 278 -5.59 21.83 -1.06
N PHE A 279 -6.60 21.25 -1.74
CA PHE A 279 -6.71 21.24 -3.20
C PHE A 279 -7.88 22.10 -3.67
N PRO A 280 -7.85 22.62 -4.92
CA PRO A 280 -8.99 23.30 -5.53
C PRO A 280 -10.24 22.41 -5.50
N PRO A 281 -11.45 22.96 -5.25
CA PRO A 281 -12.68 22.17 -5.26
C PRO A 281 -13.00 21.52 -6.63
N SER A 282 -12.41 22.04 -7.70
CA SER A 282 -12.51 21.53 -9.07
C SER A 282 -11.50 20.43 -9.41
N SER A 283 -10.67 20.02 -8.45
CA SER A 283 -9.74 18.90 -8.64
C SER A 283 -10.52 17.60 -8.87
N GLN A 284 -10.07 16.81 -9.84
CA GLN A 284 -10.70 15.54 -10.22
C GLN A 284 -9.64 14.44 -10.41
N THR A 285 -9.97 13.25 -9.95
CA THR A 285 -9.20 12.03 -10.15
C THR A 285 -9.51 11.44 -11.54
N PHE A 286 -8.47 10.99 -12.24
CA PHE A 286 -8.63 10.28 -13.51
C PHE A 286 -7.59 9.16 -13.67
N LEU A 287 -7.87 8.26 -14.62
CA LEU A 287 -7.01 7.12 -14.98
C LEU A 287 -6.77 7.10 -16.49
N PHE A 288 -5.67 6.50 -16.90
CA PHE A 288 -5.48 6.17 -18.31
C PHE A 288 -6.50 5.13 -18.80
N ASN A 289 -6.77 5.11 -20.10
CA ASN A 289 -7.75 4.19 -20.67
C ASN A 289 -7.36 2.72 -20.54
N ARG A 290 -6.07 2.41 -20.62
CA ARG A 290 -5.56 1.05 -20.39
C ARG A 290 -5.53 0.66 -18.93
N GLY A 291 -5.71 1.61 -18.04
CA GLY A 291 -5.70 1.43 -16.60
C GLY A 291 -4.46 1.99 -15.92
N ASN A 292 -4.48 1.94 -14.60
CA ASN A 292 -3.37 2.34 -13.76
C ASN A 292 -3.01 1.23 -12.78
N ILE A 293 -1.70 1.15 -12.47
CA ILE A 293 -1.15 0.17 -11.54
C ILE A 293 -1.76 0.34 -10.16
N GLY A 294 -2.12 -0.78 -9.54
CA GLY A 294 -2.59 -0.84 -8.18
C GLY A 294 -1.98 -2.00 -7.41
N ASN A 295 -1.82 -1.81 -6.12
CA ASN A 295 -1.37 -2.85 -5.21
C ASN A 295 -2.33 -3.00 -4.02
N THR A 296 -2.06 -4.00 -3.22
CA THR A 296 -2.74 -4.25 -1.96
C THR A 296 -1.76 -3.96 -0.81
N HIS A 297 -2.27 -3.39 0.28
CA HIS A 297 -1.53 -3.26 1.52
C HIS A 297 -1.74 -4.50 2.36
N TYR A 298 -0.66 -4.98 2.98
CA TYR A 298 -0.68 -6.18 3.79
C TYR A 298 -0.19 -5.92 5.21
N VAL A 299 -0.61 -6.78 6.11
CA VAL A 299 -0.06 -6.91 7.45
C VAL A 299 0.43 -8.34 7.66
N ALA A 300 1.55 -8.47 8.37
CA ALA A 300 2.14 -9.76 8.68
C ALA A 300 2.59 -9.83 10.14
N ILE A 301 2.81 -11.04 10.63
CA ILE A 301 3.32 -11.29 11.98
C ILE A 301 4.77 -11.74 11.86
N PRO A 302 5.75 -11.07 12.52
CA PRO A 302 7.13 -11.51 12.55
C PRO A 302 7.31 -12.89 13.20
N PHE A 303 8.37 -13.61 12.77
CA PHE A 303 8.67 -14.97 13.25
C PHE A 303 8.79 -15.06 14.78
N ASN A 304 9.29 -14.02 15.42
CA ASN A 304 9.55 -13.91 16.85
C ASN A 304 8.62 -12.94 17.58
N ALA A 305 7.46 -12.64 17.00
CA ALA A 305 6.46 -11.77 17.63
C ALA A 305 6.12 -12.24 19.05
N PRO A 306 6.19 -11.36 20.06
CA PRO A 306 5.97 -11.74 21.45
C PRO A 306 4.49 -12.01 21.79
N ASN A 307 3.55 -11.40 21.06
CA ASN A 307 2.12 -11.47 21.35
C ASN A 307 1.31 -11.92 20.12
N LYS A 308 1.65 -13.10 19.53
CA LYS A 308 0.99 -13.66 18.33
C LYS A 308 -0.53 -13.75 18.46
N ASP A 309 -1.05 -14.09 19.65
CA ASP A 309 -2.50 -14.14 19.89
C ASP A 309 -3.15 -12.76 19.70
N ALA A 310 -2.57 -11.73 20.32
CA ALA A 310 -3.05 -10.35 20.19
C ALA A 310 -2.88 -9.83 18.76
N ALA A 311 -1.81 -10.24 18.04
CA ALA A 311 -1.59 -9.93 16.65
C ALA A 311 -2.68 -10.55 15.75
N LEU A 312 -3.07 -11.81 15.95
CA LEU A 312 -4.18 -12.44 15.23
C LEU A 312 -5.51 -11.72 15.49
N VAL A 313 -5.78 -11.33 16.74
CA VAL A 313 -7.00 -10.57 17.09
C VAL A 313 -7.01 -9.20 16.42
N LEU A 314 -5.90 -8.47 16.43
CA LEU A 314 -5.77 -7.19 15.74
C LEU A 314 -6.00 -7.35 14.23
N ILE A 315 -5.33 -8.30 13.58
CA ILE A 315 -5.45 -8.51 12.13
C ILE A 315 -6.88 -8.91 11.77
N ASN A 316 -7.49 -9.84 12.53
CA ASN A 316 -8.88 -10.22 12.29
C ASN A 316 -9.85 -9.03 12.45
N HIS A 317 -9.58 -8.12 13.39
CA HIS A 317 -10.38 -6.91 13.58
C HIS A 317 -10.17 -5.91 12.43
N ILE A 318 -8.94 -5.66 11.99
CA ILE A 318 -8.64 -4.76 10.87
C ILE A 318 -9.41 -5.16 9.60
N ILE A 319 -9.49 -6.47 9.31
CA ILE A 319 -10.19 -6.99 8.12
C ILE A 319 -11.69 -7.24 8.31
N SER A 320 -12.28 -6.83 9.43
CA SER A 320 -13.72 -6.86 9.60
C SER A 320 -14.43 -5.87 8.68
N ALA A 321 -15.67 -6.16 8.30
CA ALA A 321 -16.44 -5.25 7.47
C ALA A 321 -16.56 -3.85 8.09
N GLU A 322 -16.74 -3.77 9.42
CA GLU A 322 -16.85 -2.50 10.14
C GLU A 322 -15.61 -1.64 10.03
N MET A 323 -14.43 -2.23 10.24
CA MET A 323 -13.16 -1.50 10.14
C MET A 323 -12.84 -1.12 8.69
N GLN A 324 -13.13 -1.99 7.74
CA GLN A 324 -12.90 -1.71 6.33
C GLN A 324 -13.86 -0.62 5.80
N ILE A 325 -15.12 -0.62 6.20
CA ILE A 325 -16.08 0.44 5.87
C ILE A 325 -15.67 1.76 6.52
N SER A 326 -15.28 1.74 7.80
CA SER A 326 -14.77 2.92 8.51
C SER A 326 -13.53 3.51 7.82
N LYS A 327 -12.61 2.67 7.34
CA LYS A 327 -11.39 3.06 6.66
C LYS A 327 -11.68 3.69 5.28
N TYR A 328 -12.71 3.25 4.58
CA TYR A 328 -13.11 3.77 3.29
C TYR A 328 -13.65 5.21 3.35
N ASP A 329 -14.22 5.64 4.47
CA ASP A 329 -14.68 7.02 4.66
C ASP A 329 -13.47 7.99 4.62
N VAL A 330 -13.50 8.97 3.70
CA VAL A 330 -12.45 10.00 3.54
C VAL A 330 -12.25 10.87 4.79
N LYS A 331 -13.27 10.94 5.68
CA LYS A 331 -13.15 11.63 6.97
C LYS A 331 -12.22 10.90 7.93
N ASN A 332 -11.99 9.61 7.69
CA ASN A 332 -11.09 8.77 8.45
C ASN A 332 -9.77 8.57 7.72
N TRP A 333 -9.76 7.70 6.68
CA TRP A 333 -8.56 7.44 5.90
C TRP A 333 -8.81 7.58 4.39
N GLY A 334 -9.93 7.07 3.85
CA GLY A 334 -10.21 7.05 2.41
C GLY A 334 -9.46 5.96 1.65
N ASP A 335 -9.19 4.83 2.28
CA ASP A 335 -8.55 3.68 1.64
C ASP A 335 -9.58 2.64 1.20
N LEU A 336 -9.35 2.01 0.04
CA LEU A 336 -10.29 1.05 -0.51
C LEU A 336 -10.36 -0.22 0.34
N PRO A 337 -11.57 -0.78 0.54
CA PRO A 337 -11.74 -2.02 1.26
C PRO A 337 -11.21 -3.22 0.47
N VAL A 338 -10.74 -4.24 1.20
CA VAL A 338 -10.20 -5.49 0.64
C VAL A 338 -11.22 -6.61 0.55
N PHE A 339 -12.37 -6.49 1.21
CA PHE A 339 -13.40 -7.51 1.20
C PHE A 339 -14.11 -7.61 -0.16
N SER A 340 -14.66 -8.78 -0.46
CA SER A 340 -15.62 -8.91 -1.55
C SER A 340 -16.97 -8.31 -1.13
N VAL A 341 -17.47 -7.35 -1.92
CA VAL A 341 -18.77 -6.73 -1.69
C VAL A 341 -19.91 -7.78 -1.70
N ASN A 342 -19.73 -8.88 -2.44
CA ASN A 342 -20.69 -9.98 -2.50
C ASN A 342 -20.83 -10.75 -1.18
N ARG A 343 -19.83 -10.65 -0.32
CA ARG A 343 -19.78 -11.30 1.00
C ARG A 343 -20.38 -10.46 2.13
N LEU A 344 -20.72 -9.20 1.84
CA LEU A 344 -21.34 -8.31 2.83
C LEU A 344 -22.80 -8.67 3.07
N THR A 345 -23.25 -8.55 4.31
CA THR A 345 -24.67 -8.56 4.65
C THR A 345 -25.37 -7.33 4.06
N PRO A 346 -26.73 -7.36 3.87
CA PRO A 346 -27.46 -6.19 3.41
C PRO A 346 -27.25 -4.94 4.27
N ALA A 347 -27.14 -5.10 5.59
CA ALA A 347 -26.87 -3.99 6.51
C ALA A 347 -25.48 -3.38 6.30
N GLN A 348 -24.45 -4.20 6.14
CA GLN A 348 -23.07 -3.76 5.87
C GLN A 348 -22.98 -3.07 4.50
N ARG A 349 -23.68 -3.59 3.49
CA ARG A 349 -23.73 -2.98 2.16
C ARG A 349 -24.38 -1.59 2.23
N ASN A 350 -25.52 -1.46 2.93
CA ASN A 350 -26.15 -0.16 3.12
C ASN A 350 -25.26 0.85 3.83
N LEU A 351 -24.44 0.41 4.79
CA LEU A 351 -23.44 1.27 5.45
C LEU A 351 -22.37 1.72 4.46
N LEU A 352 -21.83 0.82 3.65
CA LEU A 352 -20.84 1.13 2.63
C LEU A 352 -21.39 2.12 1.59
N ASP A 353 -22.56 1.84 1.05
CA ASP A 353 -23.23 2.65 0.03
C ASP A 353 -23.67 4.02 0.55
N GLY A 354 -23.84 4.16 1.86
CA GLY A 354 -24.19 5.41 2.53
C GLY A 354 -23.02 6.36 2.78
N ILE A 355 -21.77 5.94 2.50
CA ILE A 355 -20.59 6.80 2.68
C ILE A 355 -20.53 7.82 1.53
N ASP A 356 -20.60 9.11 1.89
CA ASP A 356 -20.35 10.21 0.97
C ASP A 356 -18.85 10.58 1.02
N ASN A 357 -18.11 10.10 0.04
CA ASN A 357 -16.70 10.40 -0.13
C ASN A 357 -16.43 11.69 -0.92
N GLY A 358 -17.45 12.51 -1.15
CA GLY A 358 -17.31 13.83 -1.76
C GLY A 358 -17.17 13.78 -3.29
N MET A 359 -16.63 14.87 -3.84
CA MET A 359 -16.47 15.08 -5.27
C MET A 359 -15.04 14.79 -5.74
N GLY A 360 -14.87 14.69 -7.05
CA GLY A 360 -13.54 14.58 -7.68
C GLY A 360 -12.90 13.20 -7.61
N ILE A 361 -13.68 12.17 -7.27
CA ILE A 361 -13.22 10.78 -7.17
C ILE A 361 -13.87 9.88 -8.21
N LEU A 362 -13.24 8.74 -8.47
CA LEU A 362 -13.80 7.63 -9.22
C LEU A 362 -14.49 6.65 -8.26
N THR A 363 -15.54 6.00 -8.74
CA THR A 363 -16.21 4.94 -7.99
C THR A 363 -15.30 3.71 -7.85
N PRO A 364 -15.49 2.88 -6.81
CA PRO A 364 -14.76 1.62 -6.70
C PRO A 364 -14.86 0.72 -7.93
N ALA A 365 -16.02 0.74 -8.63
CA ALA A 365 -16.21 -0.02 -9.86
C ALA A 365 -15.36 0.51 -11.02
N GLU A 366 -15.26 1.84 -11.19
CA GLU A 366 -14.40 2.47 -12.21
C GLU A 366 -12.93 2.21 -11.94
N LEU A 367 -12.52 2.29 -10.68
CA LEU A 367 -11.15 1.97 -10.24
C LEU A 367 -10.81 0.52 -10.54
N GLN A 368 -11.68 -0.43 -10.16
CA GLN A 368 -11.47 -1.85 -10.38
C GLN A 368 -11.43 -2.21 -11.86
N ALA A 369 -12.30 -1.62 -12.69
CA ALA A 369 -12.34 -1.88 -14.12
C ALA A 369 -11.05 -1.45 -14.87
N LYS A 370 -10.28 -0.54 -14.28
CA LYS A 370 -9.03 -0.01 -14.82
C LYS A 370 -7.82 -0.31 -13.92
N ARG A 371 -7.92 -1.33 -13.07
CA ARG A 371 -6.81 -1.74 -12.21
C ARG A 371 -5.85 -2.65 -12.98
N ILE A 372 -4.57 -2.27 -13.01
CA ILE A 372 -3.48 -3.09 -13.51
C ILE A 372 -2.73 -3.63 -12.28
N PRO A 373 -2.53 -4.95 -12.13
CA PRO A 373 -1.74 -5.49 -11.04
C PRO A 373 -0.29 -5.00 -11.07
N GLU A 374 0.37 -4.97 -9.92
CA GLU A 374 1.80 -4.74 -9.86
C GLU A 374 2.60 -5.88 -10.48
N ILE A 375 3.79 -5.55 -10.93
CA ILE A 375 4.76 -6.49 -11.49
C ILE A 375 5.59 -7.16 -10.38
N GLN A 376 6.39 -8.15 -10.77
CA GLN A 376 7.30 -8.81 -9.84
C GLN A 376 8.29 -7.83 -9.22
N ALA A 377 8.45 -7.91 -7.89
CA ALA A 377 9.27 -7.03 -7.08
C ALA A 377 10.72 -6.87 -7.59
N GLU A 378 11.31 -7.97 -8.07
CA GLU A 378 12.68 -8.00 -8.59
C GLU A 378 12.90 -7.05 -9.77
N LYS A 379 11.85 -6.78 -10.56
CA LYS A 379 11.91 -5.91 -11.73
C LYS A 379 11.88 -4.42 -11.37
N VAL A 380 11.29 -4.06 -10.25
CA VAL A 380 11.11 -2.65 -9.86
C VAL A 380 12.45 -1.93 -9.77
N ALA A 381 13.39 -2.47 -8.99
CA ALA A 381 14.71 -1.87 -8.84
C ALA A 381 15.51 -1.82 -10.16
N ILE A 382 15.29 -2.79 -11.06
CA ILE A 382 15.95 -2.79 -12.37
C ILE A 382 15.38 -1.66 -13.26
N ILE A 383 14.06 -1.48 -13.27
CA ILE A 383 13.38 -0.41 -14.01
C ILE A 383 13.86 0.96 -13.53
N GLU A 384 13.98 1.16 -12.22
CA GLU A 384 14.47 2.41 -11.64
C GLU A 384 15.90 2.72 -12.07
N ARG A 385 16.79 1.72 -12.05
CA ARG A 385 18.15 1.88 -12.56
C ARG A 385 18.19 2.20 -14.07
N LEU A 386 17.35 1.52 -14.87
CA LEU A 386 17.24 1.79 -16.31
C LEU A 386 16.72 3.19 -16.59
N TRP A 387 15.72 3.64 -15.85
CA TRP A 387 15.22 5.02 -15.93
C TRP A 387 16.35 6.02 -15.60
N TYR A 388 17.06 5.81 -14.50
CA TYR A 388 18.14 6.71 -14.11
C TYR A 388 19.25 6.77 -15.18
N SER A 389 19.62 5.62 -15.73
CA SER A 389 20.71 5.51 -16.71
C SER A 389 20.36 6.03 -18.11
N HIS A 390 19.09 5.96 -18.50
CA HIS A 390 18.68 6.24 -19.88
C HIS A 390 17.79 7.49 -20.01
N VAL A 391 17.22 8.02 -18.93
CA VAL A 391 16.36 9.21 -18.95
C VAL A 391 16.99 10.38 -18.20
N VAL A 392 17.62 10.15 -17.04
CA VAL A 392 18.21 11.23 -16.24
C VAL A 392 19.59 11.61 -16.74
N LYS A 393 20.47 10.65 -16.94
CA LYS A 393 21.82 10.84 -17.48
C LYS A 393 21.81 10.96 -18.99
#